data_b3665274341a941878b7246d843fa342
#
_entry.id   b3665274341a941878b7246d843fa342
#
_cell.length_a   1.000
_cell.length_b   1.000
_cell.length_c   1.000
_cell.angle_alpha   90.00
_cell.angle_beta   90.00
_cell.angle_gamma   90.00
#
_symmetry.space_group_name_H-M   'P 1'
#
loop_
_entity.id
_entity.type
_entity.pdbx_description
1 polymer ?
#
loop_
_entity_poly.entity_id
_entity_poly.type
_entity_poly.pdbx_seq_one_letter_code
_entity_poly.pdbx_strand_id
1 'polypeptide(L)'
;AEPLHSGSVNSAREWARGQLLDKNTVTLDTHQSSPLFEQFGFHILPTWIASEVTEAVHMAENIGYPVAVKLRSPDIPHKSDVHGVALNLRNSQEVSSAAQAILDTAKLSYPAANLQGLLVQGMAKLGSAEELRISIAVDKVFGPVILLGQGGSDWNITQDAVAALPPLNMNLARYLIVIALKSGKVRLQKHKDALDITELSKFLVRISQMAVELPEIERLDIHPVLVSGSDLTIIDADVTLKQYKGDAQERLAIRPFPAEFVETVTLRDGQPILLRPILPEDEPIHAEFINSVSK
;
A
#
# COMPACT_ATOMS: atom_id res chain seq x y z
N ALA A 1 10.32 3.97 12.09
CA ALA A 1 9.80 5.02 11.21
C ALA A 1 9.39 6.17 12.12
N GLU A 2 9.75 7.38 11.76
CA GLU A 2 9.20 8.55 12.44
C GLU A 2 7.68 8.56 12.24
N PRO A 3 6.90 8.88 13.29
CA PRO A 3 5.46 9.01 13.14
C PRO A 3 5.17 10.10 12.10
N LEU A 4 4.22 9.84 11.21
CA LEU A 4 3.75 10.85 10.26
C LEU A 4 3.25 12.07 11.05
N HIS A 5 3.52 13.26 10.55
CA HIS A 5 2.98 14.47 11.14
C HIS A 5 1.45 14.40 11.15
N SER A 6 0.82 14.74 12.27
CA SER A 6 -0.64 14.74 12.44
C SER A 6 -1.39 15.50 11.33
N GLY A 7 -0.76 16.52 10.75
CA GLY A 7 -1.30 17.24 9.59
C GLY A 7 -1.49 16.37 8.34
N SER A 8 -0.52 15.52 8.01
CA SER A 8 -0.61 14.62 6.85
C SER A 8 -1.72 13.59 6.99
N VAL A 9 -1.90 13.04 8.20
CA VAL A 9 -2.96 12.07 8.48
C VAL A 9 -4.35 12.71 8.36
N ASN A 10 -4.53 13.92 8.90
CA ASN A 10 -5.80 14.62 8.79
C ASN A 10 -6.16 14.96 7.33
N SER A 11 -5.18 15.42 6.54
CA SER A 11 -5.39 15.67 5.11
C SER A 11 -5.76 14.39 4.35
N ALA A 12 -5.14 13.26 4.69
CA ALA A 12 -5.46 11.96 4.09
C ALA A 12 -6.90 11.51 4.43
N ARG A 13 -7.33 11.72 5.68
CA ARG A 13 -8.74 11.43 6.10
C ARG A 13 -9.74 12.32 5.36
N GLU A 14 -9.46 13.62 5.26
CA GLU A 14 -10.33 14.55 4.52
C GLU A 14 -10.40 14.17 3.04
N TRP A 15 -9.26 13.83 2.44
CA TRP A 15 -9.20 13.38 1.07
C TRP A 15 -10.01 12.09 0.86
N ALA A 16 -9.84 11.07 1.70
CA ALA A 16 -10.57 9.81 1.59
C ALA A 16 -12.09 10.00 1.73
N ARG A 17 -12.52 10.82 2.69
CA ARG A 17 -13.94 11.18 2.85
C ARG A 17 -14.47 11.97 1.68
N GLY A 18 -13.67 12.86 1.09
CA GLY A 18 -14.02 13.59 -0.12
C GLY A 18 -14.33 12.67 -1.30
N GLN A 19 -13.62 11.55 -1.45
CA GLN A 19 -13.90 10.56 -2.51
C GLN A 19 -15.24 9.82 -2.31
N LEU A 20 -15.79 9.85 -1.10
CA LEU A 20 -17.00 9.13 -0.69
C LEU A 20 -18.25 10.02 -0.51
N LEU A 21 -18.19 11.33 -0.82
CA LEU A 21 -19.26 12.28 -0.53
C LEU A 21 -20.64 11.81 -1.03
N ASP A 22 -20.69 11.29 -2.27
CA ASP A 22 -21.94 10.85 -2.92
C ASP A 22 -21.97 9.33 -3.16
N LYS A 23 -21.04 8.58 -2.57
CA LYS A 23 -20.85 7.14 -2.83
C LYS A 23 -20.66 6.37 -1.53
N ASN A 24 -21.25 5.20 -1.44
CA ASN A 24 -20.96 4.29 -0.32
C ASN A 24 -19.59 3.60 -0.48
N THR A 25 -19.20 3.33 -1.72
CA THR A 25 -17.93 2.66 -2.06
C THR A 25 -17.38 3.25 -3.36
N VAL A 26 -16.08 3.39 -3.44
CA VAL A 26 -15.36 3.83 -4.66
C VAL A 26 -14.06 3.06 -4.79
N THR A 27 -13.73 2.62 -6.01
CA THR A 27 -12.41 2.06 -6.33
C THR A 27 -11.65 3.10 -7.16
N LEU A 28 -10.45 3.40 -6.72
CA LEU A 28 -9.56 4.40 -7.29
C LEU A 28 -8.35 3.70 -7.92
N ASP A 29 -8.03 4.08 -9.14
CA ASP A 29 -6.83 3.62 -9.84
C ASP A 29 -5.55 4.31 -9.31
N THR A 30 -4.40 3.91 -9.84
CA THR A 30 -3.08 4.46 -9.47
C THR A 30 -3.02 5.98 -9.56
N HIS A 31 -3.54 6.57 -10.64
CA HIS A 31 -3.52 8.02 -10.82
C HIS A 31 -4.39 8.73 -9.78
N GLN A 32 -5.60 8.20 -9.55
CA GLN A 32 -6.56 8.77 -8.61
C GLN A 32 -6.09 8.63 -7.16
N SER A 33 -5.39 7.55 -6.81
CA SER A 33 -4.94 7.26 -5.46
C SER A 33 -3.54 7.82 -5.12
N SER A 34 -2.80 8.32 -6.11
CA SER A 34 -1.45 8.86 -5.89
C SER A 34 -1.35 9.92 -4.78
N PRO A 35 -2.29 10.89 -4.64
CA PRO A 35 -2.23 11.88 -3.57
C PRO A 35 -2.27 11.25 -2.17
N LEU A 36 -2.97 10.13 -2.00
CA LEU A 36 -3.02 9.39 -0.74
C LEU A 36 -1.65 8.81 -0.39
N PHE A 37 -1.00 8.15 -1.35
CA PHE A 37 0.33 7.57 -1.14
C PHE A 37 1.38 8.63 -0.84
N GLU A 38 1.36 9.75 -1.55
CA GLU A 38 2.27 10.88 -1.35
C GLU A 38 2.14 11.47 0.07
N GLN A 39 0.92 11.59 0.60
CA GLN A 39 0.68 12.08 1.97
C GLN A 39 1.28 11.16 3.04
N PHE A 40 1.39 9.85 2.76
CA PHE A 40 2.06 8.88 3.60
C PHE A 40 3.56 8.74 3.28
N GLY A 41 4.10 9.59 2.40
CA GLY A 41 5.52 9.64 2.05
C GLY A 41 6.00 8.44 1.24
N PHE A 42 5.12 7.83 0.44
CA PHE A 42 5.50 6.81 -0.54
C PHE A 42 5.95 7.46 -1.84
N HIS A 43 6.93 6.84 -2.47
CA HIS A 43 7.27 7.15 -3.83
C HIS A 43 6.39 6.33 -4.79
N ILE A 44 5.55 7.01 -5.54
CA ILE A 44 4.70 6.43 -6.58
C ILE A 44 5.13 6.95 -7.94
N LEU A 45 5.21 6.06 -8.93
CA LEU A 45 5.62 6.45 -10.26
C LEU A 45 4.53 7.30 -10.90
N PRO A 46 4.85 8.53 -11.37
CA PRO A 46 3.87 9.42 -11.97
C PRO A 46 3.15 8.76 -13.14
N THR A 47 1.82 8.93 -13.17
CA THR A 47 0.94 8.31 -14.15
C THR A 47 0.01 9.38 -14.74
N TRP A 48 -0.13 9.39 -16.05
CA TRP A 48 -0.95 10.35 -16.79
C TRP A 48 -2.13 9.65 -17.46
N ILE A 49 -3.26 10.33 -17.51
CA ILE A 49 -4.47 9.85 -18.18
C ILE A 49 -4.45 10.33 -19.63
N ALA A 50 -4.81 9.43 -20.55
CA ALA A 50 -5.08 9.75 -21.94
C ALA A 50 -6.45 9.18 -22.32
N SER A 51 -7.33 10.03 -22.86
CA SER A 51 -8.68 9.66 -23.29
C SER A 51 -8.67 8.90 -24.61
N GLU A 52 -7.66 9.14 -25.44
CA GLU A 52 -7.51 8.58 -26.77
C GLU A 52 -6.05 8.31 -27.14
N VAL A 53 -5.85 7.62 -28.26
CA VAL A 53 -4.50 7.19 -28.71
C VAL A 53 -3.59 8.37 -28.99
N THR A 54 -4.08 9.44 -29.62
CA THR A 54 -3.30 10.65 -29.92
C THR A 54 -2.80 11.35 -28.66
N GLU A 55 -3.64 11.42 -27.64
CA GLU A 55 -3.27 11.97 -26.33
C GLU A 55 -2.22 11.09 -25.63
N ALA A 56 -2.35 9.76 -25.73
CA ALA A 56 -1.36 8.84 -25.18
C ALA A 56 0.02 9.00 -25.81
N VAL A 57 0.08 9.20 -27.13
CA VAL A 57 1.32 9.51 -27.85
C VAL A 57 1.92 10.83 -27.37
N HIS A 58 1.11 11.88 -27.26
CA HIS A 58 1.58 13.19 -26.80
C HIS A 58 2.11 13.13 -25.36
N MET A 59 1.41 12.42 -24.47
CA MET A 59 1.89 12.20 -23.10
C MET A 59 3.21 11.45 -23.07
N ALA A 60 3.36 10.40 -23.88
CA ALA A 60 4.60 9.63 -23.97
C ALA A 60 5.79 10.48 -24.46
N GLU A 61 5.58 11.37 -25.40
CA GLU A 61 6.60 12.33 -25.86
C GLU A 61 7.05 13.29 -24.76
N ASN A 62 6.10 13.78 -23.95
CA ASN A 62 6.39 14.68 -22.84
C ASN A 62 7.12 13.98 -21.68
N ILE A 63 6.77 12.72 -21.38
CA ILE A 63 7.40 11.91 -20.34
C ILE A 63 8.82 11.51 -20.74
N GLY A 64 9.01 11.21 -22.02
CA GLY A 64 10.23 10.62 -22.58
C GLY A 64 10.20 9.09 -22.54
N TYR A 65 10.73 8.51 -23.62
CA TYR A 65 10.76 7.06 -23.81
C TYR A 65 11.87 6.38 -23.02
N PRO A 66 11.73 5.08 -22.65
CA PRO A 66 10.56 4.23 -22.89
C PRO A 66 9.41 4.47 -21.91
N VAL A 67 8.18 4.14 -22.35
CA VAL A 67 6.97 4.26 -21.54
C VAL A 67 6.19 2.94 -21.47
N ALA A 68 5.27 2.86 -20.51
CA ALA A 68 4.21 1.87 -20.43
C ALA A 68 2.86 2.51 -20.75
N VAL A 69 1.98 1.76 -21.44
CA VAL A 69 0.58 2.13 -21.66
C VAL A 69 -0.30 1.04 -21.06
N LYS A 70 -1.29 1.45 -20.29
CA LYS A 70 -2.20 0.55 -19.58
C LYS A 70 -3.65 0.94 -19.85
N LEU A 71 -4.53 -0.06 -19.95
CA LEU A 71 -5.98 0.18 -20.04
C LEU A 71 -6.49 0.83 -18.74
N ARG A 72 -7.39 1.80 -18.90
CA ARG A 72 -8.15 2.39 -17.79
C ARG A 72 -9.61 2.03 -17.90
N SER A 73 -10.08 1.16 -16.99
CA SER A 73 -11.49 0.75 -16.90
C SER A 73 -11.80 0.30 -15.48
N PRO A 74 -12.89 0.76 -14.86
CA PRO A 74 -13.34 0.27 -13.55
C PRO A 74 -13.95 -1.14 -13.64
N ASP A 75 -14.38 -1.57 -14.83
CA ASP A 75 -15.08 -2.84 -15.03
C ASP A 75 -14.12 -3.98 -15.41
N ILE A 76 -12.85 -3.69 -15.65
CA ILE A 76 -11.81 -4.67 -16.01
C ILE A 76 -10.70 -4.63 -14.94
N PRO A 77 -10.86 -5.38 -13.83
CA PRO A 77 -9.92 -5.34 -12.72
C PRO A 77 -8.56 -5.98 -13.05
N HIS A 78 -8.55 -7.02 -13.90
CA HIS A 78 -7.34 -7.70 -14.34
C HIS A 78 -6.99 -7.29 -15.75
N LYS A 79 -6.20 -6.23 -15.88
CA LYS A 79 -5.78 -5.66 -17.18
C LYS A 79 -5.01 -6.67 -18.06
N SER A 80 -4.32 -7.63 -17.42
CA SER A 80 -3.61 -8.73 -18.09
C SER A 80 -4.53 -9.64 -18.91
N ASP A 81 -5.76 -9.86 -18.46
CA ASP A 81 -6.70 -10.78 -19.12
C ASP A 81 -7.14 -10.30 -20.52
N VAL A 82 -7.00 -8.99 -20.76
CA VAL A 82 -7.32 -8.36 -22.06
C VAL A 82 -6.08 -7.83 -22.77
N HIS A 83 -4.90 -8.30 -22.40
CA HIS A 83 -3.64 -7.69 -22.86
C HIS A 83 -3.62 -6.16 -22.70
N GLY A 84 -4.23 -5.68 -21.62
CA GLY A 84 -4.45 -4.26 -21.34
C GLY A 84 -3.22 -3.52 -20.84
N VAL A 85 -2.02 -4.09 -20.96
CA VAL A 85 -0.74 -3.47 -20.55
C VAL A 85 0.30 -3.73 -21.63
N ALA A 86 0.93 -2.66 -22.10
CA ALA A 86 2.08 -2.71 -23.00
C ALA A 86 3.26 -1.96 -22.36
N LEU A 87 4.40 -2.62 -22.27
CA LEU A 87 5.59 -2.12 -21.58
C LEU A 87 6.72 -1.83 -22.58
N ASN A 88 7.64 -0.97 -22.15
CA ASN A 88 8.90 -0.70 -22.85
C ASN A 88 8.71 -0.15 -24.29
N LEU A 89 7.69 0.67 -24.49
CA LEU A 89 7.41 1.34 -25.76
C LEU A 89 8.40 2.49 -25.96
N ARG A 90 9.10 2.49 -27.10
CA ARG A 90 10.31 3.29 -27.33
C ARG A 90 10.14 4.48 -28.25
N ASN A 91 8.98 4.59 -28.88
CA ASN A 91 8.67 5.68 -29.82
C ASN A 91 7.17 5.85 -29.98
N SER A 92 6.76 6.93 -30.64
CA SER A 92 5.36 7.28 -30.87
C SER A 92 4.58 6.23 -31.66
N GLN A 93 5.22 5.57 -32.61
CA GLN A 93 4.60 4.53 -33.42
C GLN A 93 4.26 3.28 -32.57
N GLU A 94 5.17 2.85 -31.70
CA GLU A 94 4.93 1.73 -30.79
C GLU A 94 3.82 2.08 -29.79
N VAL A 95 3.80 3.29 -29.25
CA VAL A 95 2.74 3.78 -28.36
C VAL A 95 1.39 3.80 -29.06
N SER A 96 1.31 4.37 -30.27
CA SER A 96 0.08 4.42 -31.06
C SER A 96 -0.47 3.03 -31.35
N SER A 97 0.37 2.12 -31.82
CA SER A 97 -0.02 0.76 -32.15
C SER A 97 -0.47 -0.01 -30.92
N ALA A 98 0.24 0.08 -29.80
CA ALA A 98 -0.09 -0.59 -28.55
C ALA A 98 -1.40 -0.04 -27.94
N ALA A 99 -1.54 1.30 -27.89
CA ALA A 99 -2.72 1.96 -27.38
C ALA A 99 -4.00 1.55 -28.13
N GLN A 100 -3.92 1.51 -29.48
CA GLN A 100 -5.03 1.09 -30.32
C GLN A 100 -5.37 -0.40 -30.07
N ALA A 101 -4.38 -1.28 -30.05
CA ALA A 101 -4.58 -2.71 -29.80
C ALA A 101 -5.22 -2.98 -28.43
N ILE A 102 -4.80 -2.27 -27.39
CA ILE A 102 -5.38 -2.36 -26.04
C ILE A 102 -6.86 -2.00 -26.06
N LEU A 103 -7.21 -0.87 -26.67
CA LEU A 103 -8.60 -0.41 -26.73
C LEU A 103 -9.49 -1.34 -27.57
N ASP A 104 -8.99 -1.84 -28.69
CA ASP A 104 -9.73 -2.74 -29.57
C ASP A 104 -9.96 -4.10 -28.90
N THR A 105 -8.93 -4.65 -28.24
CA THR A 105 -9.04 -5.91 -27.51
C THR A 105 -10.01 -5.79 -26.33
N ALA A 106 -9.94 -4.69 -25.58
CA ALA A 106 -10.86 -4.46 -24.47
C ALA A 106 -12.31 -4.34 -24.94
N LYS A 107 -12.58 -3.59 -26.02
CA LYS A 107 -13.93 -3.48 -26.63
C LYS A 107 -14.47 -4.82 -27.12
N LEU A 108 -13.60 -5.64 -27.70
CA LEU A 108 -13.99 -6.94 -28.22
C LEU A 108 -14.30 -7.94 -27.08
N SER A 109 -13.46 -7.96 -26.06
CA SER A 109 -13.58 -8.90 -24.94
C SER A 109 -14.68 -8.52 -23.95
N TYR A 110 -14.88 -7.21 -23.74
CA TYR A 110 -15.85 -6.64 -22.79
C TYR A 110 -16.66 -5.52 -23.43
N PRO A 111 -17.60 -5.81 -24.36
CA PRO A 111 -18.35 -4.79 -25.12
C PRO A 111 -19.17 -3.82 -24.23
N ALA A 112 -19.56 -4.26 -23.04
CA ALA A 112 -20.35 -3.48 -22.09
C ALA A 112 -19.50 -2.73 -21.05
N ALA A 113 -18.17 -2.91 -21.04
CA ALA A 113 -17.31 -2.29 -20.07
C ALA A 113 -17.16 -0.76 -20.30
N ASN A 114 -17.14 -0.01 -19.22
CA ASN A 114 -16.85 1.41 -19.24
C ASN A 114 -15.34 1.64 -19.44
N LEU A 115 -14.92 1.82 -20.67
CA LEU A 115 -13.54 2.15 -21.01
C LEU A 115 -13.31 3.66 -20.84
N GLN A 116 -12.45 4.01 -19.89
CA GLN A 116 -12.14 5.41 -19.54
C GLN A 116 -10.84 5.93 -20.17
N GLY A 117 -10.33 5.22 -21.18
CA GLY A 117 -9.09 5.56 -21.89
C GLY A 117 -7.89 4.74 -21.43
N LEU A 118 -6.76 5.39 -21.34
CA LEU A 118 -5.46 4.79 -21.08
C LEU A 118 -4.72 5.52 -19.97
N LEU A 119 -3.81 4.82 -19.32
CA LEU A 119 -2.79 5.37 -18.42
C LEU A 119 -1.45 5.28 -19.12
N VAL A 120 -0.70 6.36 -19.12
CA VAL A 120 0.66 6.43 -19.66
C VAL A 120 1.64 6.69 -18.53
N GLN A 121 2.73 5.94 -18.49
CA GLN A 121 3.68 5.97 -17.38
C GLN A 121 5.09 5.78 -17.92
N GLY A 122 6.07 6.53 -17.38
CA GLY A 122 7.48 6.29 -17.69
C GLY A 122 7.91 4.91 -17.17
N MET A 123 8.86 4.27 -17.86
CA MET A 123 9.43 3.02 -17.33
C MET A 123 10.32 3.33 -16.14
N ALA A 124 10.14 2.58 -15.06
CA ALA A 124 11.02 2.66 -13.91
C ALA A 124 12.44 2.21 -14.31
N LYS A 125 13.46 3.02 -14.01
CA LYS A 125 14.86 2.75 -14.36
C LYS A 125 15.55 1.79 -13.37
N LEU A 126 14.82 0.86 -12.82
CA LEU A 126 15.32 -0.09 -11.83
C LEU A 126 15.76 -1.37 -12.54
N GLY A 127 17.01 -1.45 -12.93
CA GLY A 127 17.54 -2.50 -13.83
C GLY A 127 17.35 -3.95 -13.36
N SER A 128 17.43 -4.23 -12.07
CA SER A 128 17.27 -5.56 -11.48
C SER A 128 16.39 -5.52 -10.23
N ALA A 129 15.27 -4.79 -10.30
CA ALA A 129 14.37 -4.65 -9.16
C ALA A 129 13.59 -5.94 -8.91
N GLU A 130 13.40 -6.25 -7.64
CA GLU A 130 12.45 -7.28 -7.22
C GLU A 130 11.03 -6.70 -7.23
N GLU A 131 10.08 -7.52 -7.66
CA GLU A 131 8.68 -7.16 -7.66
C GLU A 131 7.99 -7.74 -6.42
N LEU A 132 7.45 -6.87 -5.59
CA LEU A 132 6.64 -7.27 -4.43
C LEU A 132 5.18 -6.85 -4.63
N ARG A 133 4.30 -7.59 -3.97
CA ARG A 133 2.90 -7.22 -3.80
C ARG A 133 2.61 -6.99 -2.33
N ILE A 134 1.99 -5.86 -2.03
CA ILE A 134 1.61 -5.48 -0.67
C ILE A 134 0.16 -5.05 -0.70
N SER A 135 -0.65 -5.66 0.17
CA SER A 135 -2.09 -5.40 0.18
C SER A 135 -2.61 -5.18 1.59
N ILE A 136 -3.71 -4.42 1.69
CA ILE A 136 -4.58 -4.40 2.86
C ILE A 136 -5.90 -5.04 2.42
N ALA A 137 -6.36 -6.02 3.18
CA ALA A 137 -7.69 -6.61 3.04
C ALA A 137 -8.40 -6.57 4.39
N VAL A 138 -9.73 -6.44 4.38
CA VAL A 138 -10.52 -6.44 5.62
C VAL A 138 -11.10 -7.85 5.83
N ASP A 139 -10.61 -8.53 6.85
CA ASP A 139 -11.15 -9.80 7.32
C ASP A 139 -12.34 -9.57 8.25
N LYS A 140 -13.32 -10.46 8.24
CA LYS A 140 -14.53 -10.35 9.04
C LYS A 140 -14.30 -10.50 10.55
N VAL A 141 -13.24 -11.19 10.93
CA VAL A 141 -12.89 -11.49 12.34
C VAL A 141 -11.79 -10.59 12.84
N PHE A 142 -10.73 -10.43 12.02
CA PHE A 142 -9.52 -9.72 12.41
C PHE A 142 -9.49 -8.25 11.97
N GLY A 143 -10.50 -7.79 11.22
CA GLY A 143 -10.44 -6.43 10.65
C GLY A 143 -9.36 -6.31 9.57
N PRO A 144 -8.65 -5.19 9.48
CA PRO A 144 -7.62 -5.01 8.47
C PRO A 144 -6.45 -5.97 8.65
N VAL A 145 -6.01 -6.58 7.56
CA VAL A 145 -4.87 -7.50 7.48
C VAL A 145 -3.92 -6.99 6.42
N ILE A 146 -2.64 -6.93 6.75
CA ILE A 146 -1.57 -6.57 5.82
C ILE A 146 -0.99 -7.85 5.24
N LEU A 147 -0.85 -7.88 3.92
CA LEU A 147 -0.38 -9.02 3.17
C LEU A 147 0.90 -8.65 2.42
N LEU A 148 1.89 -9.53 2.44
CA LEU A 148 3.16 -9.38 1.74
C LEU A 148 3.47 -10.64 0.94
N GLY A 149 3.75 -10.50 -0.35
CA GLY A 149 4.13 -11.59 -1.22
C GLY A 149 4.96 -11.13 -2.42
N GLN A 150 5.36 -12.11 -3.24
CA GLN A 150 6.03 -11.84 -4.51
C GLN A 150 5.06 -11.18 -5.48
N GLY A 151 5.53 -10.24 -6.29
CA GLY A 151 4.79 -9.74 -7.45
C GLY A 151 4.64 -10.85 -8.51
N GLY A 152 3.71 -10.67 -9.43
CA GLY A 152 3.43 -11.61 -10.52
C GLY A 152 1.94 -11.68 -10.86
N SER A 153 1.60 -12.22 -12.05
CA SER A 153 0.22 -12.25 -12.56
C SER A 153 -0.68 -13.27 -11.87
N ASP A 154 -0.12 -14.42 -11.45
CA ASP A 154 -0.88 -15.57 -10.97
C ASP A 154 -0.95 -15.65 -9.43
N TRP A 155 -1.15 -14.51 -8.80
CA TRP A 155 -1.10 -14.40 -7.34
C TRP A 155 -2.40 -14.89 -6.67
N ASN A 156 -2.25 -15.83 -5.74
CA ASN A 156 -3.33 -16.27 -4.86
C ASN A 156 -3.09 -15.78 -3.43
N ILE A 157 -3.97 -14.90 -2.95
CA ILE A 157 -3.83 -14.22 -1.65
C ILE A 157 -3.61 -15.18 -0.47
N THR A 158 -4.25 -16.34 -0.50
CA THR A 158 -4.17 -17.33 0.58
C THR A 158 -2.92 -18.21 0.52
N GLN A 159 -2.36 -18.37 -0.69
CA GLN A 159 -1.23 -19.28 -0.94
C GLN A 159 0.09 -18.54 -1.10
N ASP A 160 0.07 -17.30 -1.62
CA ASP A 160 1.27 -16.59 -2.08
C ASP A 160 1.67 -15.41 -1.19
N ALA A 161 0.97 -15.18 -0.08
CA ALA A 161 1.29 -14.13 0.86
C ALA A 161 1.52 -14.63 2.28
N VAL A 162 2.25 -13.83 3.06
CA VAL A 162 2.23 -13.85 4.51
C VAL A 162 1.37 -12.70 5.02
N ALA A 163 0.78 -12.88 6.20
CA ALA A 163 -0.16 -11.93 6.78
C ALA A 163 0.32 -11.39 8.12
N ALA A 164 0.00 -10.13 8.40
CA ALA A 164 0.18 -9.52 9.70
C ALA A 164 -0.99 -8.59 10.05
N LEU A 165 -1.26 -8.45 11.34
CA LEU A 165 -2.29 -7.55 11.86
C LEU A 165 -1.68 -6.19 12.22
N PRO A 166 -2.28 -5.06 11.77
CA PRO A 166 -1.87 -3.74 12.23
C PRO A 166 -2.28 -3.53 13.72
N PRO A 167 -1.56 -2.66 14.47
CA PRO A 167 -0.45 -1.84 14.04
C PRO A 167 0.88 -2.58 14.02
N LEU A 168 1.72 -2.31 13.00
CA LEU A 168 3.08 -2.83 12.92
C LEU A 168 4.08 -1.81 13.47
N ASN A 169 5.02 -2.28 14.28
CA ASN A 169 6.27 -1.60 14.56
C ASN A 169 7.41 -2.17 13.71
N MET A 170 8.61 -1.60 13.80
CA MET A 170 9.77 -2.03 13.01
C MET A 170 10.14 -3.51 13.23
N ASN A 171 9.97 -4.03 14.45
CA ASN A 171 10.30 -5.42 14.76
C ASN A 171 9.29 -6.39 14.13
N LEU A 172 8.00 -6.09 14.23
CA LEU A 172 6.93 -6.88 13.61
C LEU A 172 7.03 -6.84 12.08
N ALA A 173 7.33 -5.69 11.49
CA ALA A 173 7.55 -5.57 10.06
C ALA A 173 8.76 -6.40 9.58
N ARG A 174 9.89 -6.35 10.29
CA ARG A 174 11.04 -7.22 10.02
C ARG A 174 10.70 -8.70 10.13
N TYR A 175 9.94 -9.07 11.17
CA TYR A 175 9.51 -10.45 11.36
C TYR A 175 8.64 -10.94 10.21
N LEU A 176 7.69 -10.12 9.73
CA LEU A 176 6.87 -10.42 8.56
C LEU A 176 7.73 -10.69 7.31
N ILE A 177 8.72 -9.83 7.05
CA ILE A 177 9.65 -10.00 5.93
C ILE A 177 10.43 -11.32 6.06
N VAL A 178 10.95 -11.62 7.26
CA VAL A 178 11.70 -12.86 7.51
C VAL A 178 10.83 -14.10 7.29
N ILE A 179 9.56 -14.06 7.72
CA ILE A 179 8.60 -15.14 7.43
C ILE A 179 8.36 -15.27 5.94
N ALA A 180 8.16 -14.16 5.21
CA ALA A 180 7.94 -14.18 3.77
C ALA A 180 9.12 -14.82 3.02
N LEU A 181 10.34 -14.48 3.40
CA LEU A 181 11.55 -15.05 2.83
C LEU A 181 11.70 -16.55 3.17
N LYS A 182 11.54 -16.92 4.44
CA LYS A 182 11.70 -18.32 4.90
C LYS A 182 10.63 -19.25 4.32
N SER A 183 9.41 -18.77 4.14
CA SER A 183 8.31 -19.54 3.55
C SER A 183 8.33 -19.57 2.01
N GLY A 184 9.28 -18.85 1.38
CA GLY A 184 9.38 -18.75 -0.08
C GLY A 184 8.27 -17.93 -0.74
N LYS A 185 7.51 -17.15 0.04
CA LYS A 185 6.49 -16.22 -0.45
C LYS A 185 7.08 -14.95 -1.04
N VAL A 186 8.30 -14.62 -0.65
CA VAL A 186 9.17 -13.63 -1.29
C VAL A 186 10.48 -14.33 -1.61
N ARG A 187 10.93 -14.23 -2.85
CA ARG A 187 12.17 -14.81 -3.33
C ARG A 187 13.06 -13.69 -3.85
N LEU A 188 14.17 -13.48 -3.19
CA LEU A 188 15.14 -12.49 -3.63
C LEU A 188 16.10 -13.14 -4.64
N GLN A 189 16.26 -12.53 -5.80
CA GLN A 189 17.28 -12.93 -6.74
C GLN A 189 18.63 -12.49 -6.21
N LYS A 190 19.69 -13.25 -6.53
CA LYS A 190 21.08 -12.92 -6.12
C LYS A 190 21.63 -11.79 -7.00
N HIS A 191 21.09 -10.59 -6.86
CA HIS A 191 21.58 -9.40 -7.55
C HIS A 191 22.47 -8.55 -6.64
N LYS A 192 23.24 -7.63 -7.26
CA LYS A 192 24.17 -6.75 -6.56
C LYS A 192 23.48 -5.80 -5.57
N ASP A 193 22.24 -5.43 -5.84
CA ASP A 193 21.45 -4.52 -5.00
C ASP A 193 20.51 -5.34 -4.12
N ALA A 194 21.06 -5.85 -3.01
CA ALA A 194 20.29 -6.62 -2.06
C ALA A 194 19.18 -5.76 -1.44
N LEU A 195 18.00 -6.35 -1.27
CA LEU A 195 16.86 -5.74 -0.58
C LEU A 195 17.29 -5.15 0.78
N ASP A 196 17.06 -3.86 0.98
CA ASP A 196 17.20 -3.25 2.30
C ASP A 196 15.98 -3.58 3.15
N ILE A 197 16.15 -4.55 4.05
CA ILE A 197 15.10 -4.98 4.98
C ILE A 197 14.63 -3.82 5.86
N THR A 198 15.49 -2.85 6.16
CA THR A 198 15.12 -1.70 7.00
C THR A 198 14.17 -0.78 6.24
N GLU A 199 14.44 -0.47 4.98
CA GLU A 199 13.58 0.38 4.16
C GLU A 199 12.24 -0.33 3.86
N LEU A 200 12.25 -1.62 3.53
CA LEU A 200 11.00 -2.39 3.38
C LEU A 200 10.21 -2.45 4.70
N SER A 201 10.88 -2.55 5.86
CA SER A 201 10.19 -2.50 7.15
C SER A 201 9.54 -1.13 7.39
N LYS A 202 10.20 -0.03 7.05
CA LYS A 202 9.61 1.31 7.12
C LYS A 202 8.39 1.44 6.21
N PHE A 203 8.48 0.90 4.99
CA PHE A 203 7.38 0.87 4.04
C PHE A 203 6.17 0.14 4.64
N LEU A 204 6.35 -1.06 5.19
CA LEU A 204 5.28 -1.85 5.82
C LEU A 204 4.69 -1.17 7.05
N VAL A 205 5.51 -0.47 7.86
CA VAL A 205 5.01 0.33 8.99
C VAL A 205 4.11 1.46 8.50
N ARG A 206 4.46 2.14 7.40
CA ARG A 206 3.61 3.19 6.81
C ARG A 206 2.30 2.61 6.24
N ILE A 207 2.33 1.45 5.58
CA ILE A 207 1.12 0.73 5.16
C ILE A 207 0.24 0.40 6.37
N SER A 208 0.86 -0.03 7.46
CA SER A 208 0.14 -0.28 8.71
C SER A 208 -0.50 0.98 9.29
N GLN A 209 0.19 2.13 9.22
CA GLN A 209 -0.37 3.41 9.63
C GLN A 209 -1.59 3.80 8.76
N MET A 210 -1.52 3.59 7.44
CA MET A 210 -2.69 3.79 6.57
C MET A 210 -3.88 2.93 7.01
N ALA A 211 -3.63 1.65 7.31
CA ALA A 211 -4.67 0.73 7.75
C ALA A 211 -5.32 1.15 9.07
N VAL A 212 -4.55 1.73 10.00
CA VAL A 212 -5.03 2.18 11.31
C VAL A 212 -5.76 3.52 11.20
N GLU A 213 -5.18 4.47 10.45
CA GLU A 213 -5.62 5.86 10.42
C GLU A 213 -6.80 6.11 9.46
N LEU A 214 -6.96 5.26 8.45
CA LEU A 214 -7.98 5.38 7.42
C LEU A 214 -8.95 4.20 7.46
N PRO A 215 -9.97 4.26 8.34
CA PRO A 215 -10.95 3.18 8.44
C PRO A 215 -11.79 3.01 7.17
N GLU A 216 -11.80 4.00 6.30
CA GLU A 216 -12.45 3.97 5.01
C GLU A 216 -11.79 2.99 4.01
N ILE A 217 -10.52 2.59 4.23
CA ILE A 217 -9.86 1.60 3.36
C ILE A 217 -10.49 0.22 3.58
N GLU A 218 -11.26 -0.23 2.60
CA GLU A 218 -11.81 -1.60 2.51
C GLU A 218 -10.79 -2.55 1.88
N ARG A 219 -10.08 -2.07 0.86
CA ARG A 219 -9.02 -2.81 0.17
C ARG A 219 -7.98 -1.83 -0.35
N LEU A 220 -6.73 -2.23 -0.22
CA LEU A 220 -5.60 -1.60 -0.89
C LEU A 220 -4.76 -2.71 -1.50
N ASP A 221 -4.41 -2.57 -2.76
CA ASP A 221 -3.58 -3.55 -3.48
C ASP A 221 -2.51 -2.81 -4.27
N ILE A 222 -1.27 -2.95 -3.85
CA ILE A 222 -0.11 -2.35 -4.50
C ILE A 222 0.62 -3.46 -5.25
N HIS A 223 0.60 -3.39 -6.58
CA HIS A 223 1.19 -4.41 -7.42
C HIS A 223 1.58 -3.90 -8.82
N PRO A 224 2.92 -3.83 -9.08
CA PRO A 224 4.00 -4.14 -8.17
C PRO A 224 4.51 -2.95 -7.36
N VAL A 225 5.15 -3.24 -6.23
CA VAL A 225 6.18 -2.38 -5.65
C VAL A 225 7.52 -2.88 -6.21
N LEU A 226 8.24 -2.02 -6.91
CA LEU A 226 9.61 -2.32 -7.33
C LEU A 226 10.59 -1.97 -6.23
N VAL A 227 11.48 -2.90 -5.92
CA VAL A 227 12.48 -2.77 -4.85
C VAL A 227 13.87 -2.98 -5.42
N SER A 228 14.73 -1.99 -5.26
CA SER A 228 16.15 -2.04 -5.65
C SER A 228 17.00 -1.39 -4.55
N GLY A 229 17.72 -2.22 -3.79
CA GLY A 229 18.43 -1.73 -2.61
C GLY A 229 17.52 -1.05 -1.59
N SER A 230 17.70 0.25 -1.38
CA SER A 230 16.89 1.11 -0.51
C SER A 230 15.70 1.76 -1.24
N ASP A 231 15.65 1.69 -2.56
CA ASP A 231 14.62 2.35 -3.34
C ASP A 231 13.38 1.46 -3.48
N LEU A 232 12.24 1.96 -2.98
CA LEU A 232 10.94 1.33 -3.12
C LEU A 232 10.02 2.27 -3.91
N THR A 233 9.54 1.81 -5.06
CA THR A 233 8.68 2.58 -5.94
C THR A 233 7.37 1.84 -6.22
N ILE A 234 6.25 2.46 -5.91
CA ILE A 234 4.92 1.97 -6.28
C ILE A 234 4.71 2.21 -7.77
N ILE A 235 4.40 1.14 -8.51
CA ILE A 235 4.16 1.21 -9.96
C ILE A 235 2.66 1.21 -10.26
N ASP A 236 1.91 0.34 -9.59
CA ASP A 236 0.47 0.26 -9.75
C ASP A 236 -0.20 0.05 -8.39
N ALA A 237 -1.35 0.68 -8.19
CA ALA A 237 -2.11 0.56 -6.95
C ALA A 237 -3.59 0.77 -7.22
N ASP A 238 -4.41 -0.10 -6.63
CA ASP A 238 -5.85 0.05 -6.57
C ASP A 238 -6.29 0.22 -5.12
N VAL A 239 -7.12 1.22 -4.85
CA VAL A 239 -7.63 1.52 -3.51
C VAL A 239 -9.15 1.51 -3.55
N THR A 240 -9.77 0.62 -2.80
CA THR A 240 -11.22 0.63 -2.59
C THR A 240 -11.51 1.27 -1.24
N LEU A 241 -12.20 2.40 -1.30
CA LEU A 241 -12.70 3.11 -0.13
C LEU A 241 -14.18 2.81 0.06
N LYS A 242 -14.61 2.71 1.33
CA LYS A 242 -15.98 2.51 1.74
C LYS A 242 -16.32 3.39 2.93
N GLN A 243 -17.52 3.95 2.95
CA GLN A 243 -17.95 4.73 4.13
C GLN A 243 -17.85 3.89 5.40
N TYR A 244 -17.20 4.46 6.40
CA TYR A 244 -17.04 3.88 7.73
C TYR A 244 -17.65 4.82 8.78
N LYS A 245 -18.54 4.30 9.64
CA LYS A 245 -19.28 5.09 10.65
C LYS A 245 -18.90 4.73 12.09
N GLY A 246 -18.05 3.72 12.28
CA GLY A 246 -17.60 3.27 13.60
C GLY A 246 -16.34 3.99 14.07
N ASP A 247 -15.89 3.64 15.27
CA ASP A 247 -14.56 4.02 15.74
C ASP A 247 -13.49 3.25 14.96
N ALA A 248 -12.48 3.97 14.45
CA ALA A 248 -11.40 3.39 13.69
C ALA A 248 -10.63 2.31 14.47
N GLN A 249 -10.53 2.46 15.79
CA GLN A 249 -9.80 1.52 16.65
C GLN A 249 -10.60 0.25 16.93
N GLU A 250 -11.93 0.32 16.93
CA GLU A 250 -12.79 -0.86 17.20
C GLU A 250 -12.70 -1.92 16.11
N ARG A 251 -12.30 -1.56 14.88
CA ARG A 251 -12.11 -2.51 13.79
C ARG A 251 -10.78 -3.27 13.86
N LEU A 252 -9.86 -2.87 14.75
CA LEU A 252 -8.53 -3.48 14.86
C LEU A 252 -8.57 -4.64 15.84
N ALA A 253 -8.06 -5.81 15.43
CA ALA A 253 -7.89 -6.96 16.33
C ALA A 253 -6.86 -6.67 17.44
N ILE A 254 -5.84 -5.85 17.12
CA ILE A 254 -4.84 -5.38 18.07
C ILE A 254 -5.03 -3.88 18.23
N ARG A 255 -5.49 -3.44 19.40
CA ARG A 255 -5.65 -2.01 19.67
C ARG A 255 -4.30 -1.33 19.79
N PRO A 256 -4.11 -0.13 19.20
CA PRO A 256 -2.92 0.66 19.42
C PRO A 256 -2.71 0.94 20.91
N PHE A 257 -1.46 1.18 21.31
CA PHE A 257 -1.15 1.60 22.68
C PHE A 257 -1.92 2.89 23.00
N PRO A 258 -2.74 2.90 24.07
CA PRO A 258 -3.60 4.04 24.40
C PRO A 258 -2.77 5.16 25.06
N ALA A 259 -2.07 5.92 24.21
CA ALA A 259 -1.16 6.99 24.65
C ALA A 259 -1.87 8.13 25.43
N GLU A 260 -3.18 8.26 25.28
CA GLU A 260 -4.03 9.21 26.00
C GLU A 260 -4.08 8.93 27.50
N PHE A 261 -3.71 7.76 27.96
CA PHE A 261 -3.60 7.41 29.39
C PHE A 261 -2.18 7.55 29.95
N VAL A 262 -1.27 8.14 29.18
CA VAL A 262 0.07 8.45 29.66
C VAL A 262 0.06 9.84 30.29
N GLU A 263 0.28 9.92 31.60
CA GLU A 263 0.34 11.19 32.32
C GLU A 263 1.45 11.19 33.36
N THR A 264 2.01 12.36 33.64
CA THR A 264 2.93 12.57 34.74
C THR A 264 2.18 13.18 35.91
N VAL A 265 2.12 12.45 37.03
CA VAL A 265 1.51 12.92 38.26
C VAL A 265 2.60 13.18 39.31
N THR A 266 2.35 14.13 40.19
CA THR A 266 3.28 14.45 41.30
C THR A 266 2.74 13.85 42.60
N LEU A 267 3.55 13.02 43.24
CA LEU A 267 3.23 12.47 44.55
C LEU A 267 3.21 13.55 45.64
N ARG A 268 2.67 13.21 46.81
CA ARG A 268 2.56 14.16 47.95
C ARG A 268 3.91 14.64 48.47
N ASP A 269 4.97 13.88 48.24
CA ASP A 269 6.36 14.20 48.57
C ASP A 269 7.08 15.04 47.51
N GLY A 270 6.40 15.44 46.43
CA GLY A 270 6.93 16.21 45.33
C GLY A 270 7.62 15.42 44.23
N GLN A 271 7.67 14.08 44.30
CA GLN A 271 8.29 13.28 43.26
C GLN A 271 7.35 13.07 42.05
N PRO A 272 7.83 13.32 40.79
CA PRO A 272 7.07 13.05 39.62
C PRO A 272 7.08 11.52 39.33
N ILE A 273 5.92 10.94 39.03
CA ILE A 273 5.77 9.58 38.52
C ILE A 273 5.06 9.58 37.20
N LEU A 274 5.47 8.70 36.31
CA LEU A 274 4.83 8.44 35.04
C LEU A 274 3.78 7.34 35.20
N LEU A 275 2.50 7.69 35.04
CA LEU A 275 1.43 6.71 34.89
C LEU A 275 1.26 6.40 33.41
N ARG A 276 1.25 5.13 33.07
CA ARG A 276 1.01 4.68 31.70
C ARG A 276 0.41 3.27 31.67
N PRO A 277 -0.28 2.90 30.60
CA PRO A 277 -0.66 1.51 30.36
C PRO A 277 0.55 0.58 30.31
N ILE A 278 0.34 -0.68 30.66
CA ILE A 278 1.37 -1.72 30.63
C ILE A 278 1.84 -1.98 29.20
N LEU A 279 3.12 -2.19 29.01
CA LEU A 279 3.76 -2.58 27.76
C LEU A 279 4.24 -4.04 27.84
N PRO A 280 4.38 -4.74 26.70
CA PRO A 280 4.97 -6.09 26.68
C PRO A 280 6.36 -6.15 27.31
N GLU A 281 7.14 -5.09 27.22
CA GLU A 281 8.48 -4.96 27.81
C GLU A 281 8.46 -4.91 29.34
N ASP A 282 7.30 -4.66 29.94
CA ASP A 282 7.13 -4.61 31.41
C ASP A 282 7.00 -6.02 32.05
N GLU A 283 6.85 -7.06 31.23
CA GLU A 283 6.65 -8.43 31.73
C GLU A 283 7.65 -8.85 32.83
N PRO A 284 8.97 -8.64 32.69
CA PRO A 284 9.94 -9.00 33.72
C PRO A 284 9.72 -8.23 35.02
N ILE A 285 9.47 -6.92 34.95
CA ILE A 285 9.25 -6.05 36.09
C ILE A 285 7.94 -6.40 36.79
N HIS A 286 6.91 -6.71 36.03
CA HIS A 286 5.61 -7.11 36.55
C HIS A 286 5.69 -8.46 37.28
N ALA A 287 6.43 -9.43 36.73
CA ALA A 287 6.68 -10.71 37.37
C ALA A 287 7.44 -10.55 38.72
N GLU A 288 8.46 -9.69 38.75
CA GLU A 288 9.22 -9.37 39.97
C GLU A 288 8.31 -8.72 41.03
N PHE A 289 7.49 -7.75 40.60
CA PHE A 289 6.51 -7.09 41.50
C PHE A 289 5.54 -8.10 42.11
N ILE A 290 4.92 -8.98 41.31
CA ILE A 290 4.00 -10.00 41.79
C ILE A 290 4.68 -10.92 42.82
N ASN A 291 5.93 -11.31 42.58
CA ASN A 291 6.70 -12.18 43.49
C ASN A 291 7.09 -11.45 44.78
N SER A 292 7.16 -10.13 44.79
CA SER A 292 7.50 -9.31 45.96
C SER A 292 6.30 -9.00 46.85
N VAL A 293 5.07 -9.12 46.33
CA VAL A 293 3.86 -8.92 47.12
C VAL A 293 3.67 -10.11 48.08
N SER A 294 3.79 -9.85 49.38
CA SER A 294 3.55 -10.86 50.40
C SER A 294 2.10 -11.38 50.31
N LYS A 295 1.95 -12.70 50.48
CA LYS A 295 0.65 -13.37 50.53
C LYS A 295 -0.13 -12.94 51.77
#